data_fc406b58e0c5178b786cc00d5ed16e12
#
_entry.id   fc406b58e0c5178b786cc00d5ed16e12
#
_cell.length_a   1.000
_cell.length_b   1.000
_cell.length_c   1.000
_cell.angle_alpha   90.00
_cell.angle_beta   90.00
_cell.angle_gamma   90.00
#
_symmetry.space_group_name_H-M   'P 1'
#
loop_
_entity.id
_entity.type
_entity.pdbx_description
1 polymer ?
#
loop_
_entity_poly.entity_id
_entity_poly.type
_entity_poly.pdbx_seq_one_letter_code
_entity_poly.pdbx_strand_id
1 'polypeptide(L)'
;MKDNPYMTLAKFILPGEMTEYFDLTKVESDWFGDEQRLHLYLDEKYLKPEGTPDAIPNGFYEESCINDFPIREYRTVLYERRRKWKNMKGKSISKDWHMVAKRTRYSKEFAAFFTKILPQYSE
;
A
#
# COMPACT_ATOMS: atom_id res chain seq x y z
N MET A 1 -1.68 22.42 -7.62
CA MET A 1 -2.01 21.04 -7.30
C MET A 1 -2.46 20.92 -5.86
N LYS A 2 -3.53 20.23 -5.64
CA LYS A 2 -4.05 20.07 -4.29
C LYS A 2 -3.32 18.95 -3.56
N ASP A 3 -2.92 19.22 -2.36
CA ASP A 3 -2.33 18.20 -1.50
C ASP A 3 -3.45 17.30 -0.98
N ASN A 4 -3.15 16.03 -0.89
CA ASN A 4 -4.05 15.07 -0.25
C ASN A 4 -3.93 15.26 1.27
N PRO A 5 -4.98 15.76 1.95
CA PRO A 5 -4.87 16.04 3.39
C PRO A 5 -4.60 14.78 4.21
N TYR A 6 -5.01 13.60 3.71
CA TYR A 6 -4.73 12.37 4.41
C TYR A 6 -3.24 12.05 4.46
N MET A 7 -2.48 12.49 3.46
CA MET A 7 -1.06 12.17 3.40
C MET A 7 -0.26 12.86 4.49
N THR A 8 -0.66 14.07 4.87
CA THR A 8 -0.01 14.76 5.97
C THR A 8 -0.17 13.97 7.27
N LEU A 9 -1.40 13.51 7.53
CA LEU A 9 -1.68 12.72 8.72
C LEU A 9 -1.03 11.35 8.66
N ALA A 10 -1.06 10.73 7.49
CA ALA A 10 -0.52 9.38 7.30
C ALA A 10 0.95 9.29 7.68
N LYS A 11 1.71 10.37 7.45
CA LYS A 11 3.13 10.39 7.78
C LYS A 11 3.39 10.24 9.28
N PHE A 12 2.41 10.54 10.11
CA PHE A 12 2.54 10.44 11.55
C PHE A 12 2.00 9.14 12.12
N ILE A 13 1.15 8.42 11.38
CA ILE A 13 0.47 7.24 11.91
C ILE A 13 0.86 5.94 11.21
N LEU A 14 1.49 6.03 10.04
CA LEU A 14 1.93 4.86 9.28
C LEU A 14 3.45 4.83 9.20
N PRO A 15 4.05 3.64 9.04
CA PRO A 15 5.48 3.59 8.77
C PRO A 15 5.82 4.46 7.56
N GLY A 16 6.93 5.21 7.66
CA GLY A 16 7.29 6.17 6.62
C GLY A 16 7.42 5.56 5.24
N GLU A 17 7.93 4.33 5.18
CA GLU A 17 8.10 3.61 3.93
C GLU A 17 6.78 3.38 3.21
N MET A 18 5.70 3.19 3.97
CA MET A 18 4.38 2.99 3.38
C MET A 18 3.92 4.24 2.63
N THR A 19 4.22 5.41 3.17
CA THR A 19 3.81 6.67 2.54
C THR A 19 4.68 7.02 1.34
N GLU A 20 5.82 6.35 1.17
CA GLU A 20 6.64 6.52 -0.03
C GLU A 20 6.02 5.79 -1.24
N TYR A 21 5.34 4.70 -1.00
CA TYR A 21 4.84 3.83 -2.07
C TYR A 21 3.33 3.81 -2.21
N PHE A 22 2.61 4.23 -1.19
CA PHE A 22 1.15 4.18 -1.17
C PHE A 22 0.56 5.51 -0.79
N ASP A 23 -0.59 5.83 -1.38
CA ASP A 23 -1.40 6.98 -1.01
C ASP A 23 -2.55 6.52 -0.12
N LEU A 24 -2.78 7.22 0.98
CA LEU A 24 -3.95 6.99 1.82
C LEU A 24 -5.12 7.72 1.16
N THR A 25 -6.07 6.96 0.63
CA THR A 25 -7.15 7.52 -0.17
C THR A 25 -8.46 7.69 0.57
N LYS A 26 -8.67 6.92 1.64
CA LYS A 26 -9.91 6.97 2.38
C LYS A 26 -9.67 6.47 3.80
N VAL A 27 -10.39 7.06 4.74
CA VAL A 27 -10.35 6.66 6.16
C VAL A 27 -11.79 6.50 6.63
N GLU A 28 -12.08 5.38 7.26
CA GLU A 28 -13.38 5.11 7.85
C GLU A 28 -13.19 4.52 9.24
N SER A 29 -14.21 4.67 10.09
CA SER A 29 -14.20 4.02 11.39
C SER A 29 -15.56 3.41 11.66
N ASP A 30 -15.58 2.31 12.41
CA ASP A 30 -16.81 1.66 12.81
C ASP A 30 -16.61 0.91 14.12
N TRP A 31 -17.69 0.29 14.58
CA TRP A 31 -17.69 -0.58 15.74
C TRP A 31 -17.95 -2.00 15.30
N PHE A 32 -17.24 -2.94 15.88
CA PHE A 32 -17.50 -4.36 15.74
C PHE A 32 -17.63 -4.90 17.17
N GLY A 33 -18.87 -5.09 17.63
CA GLY A 33 -19.10 -5.36 19.04
C GLY A 33 -18.63 -4.20 19.90
N ASP A 34 -17.72 -4.47 20.83
CA ASP A 34 -17.13 -3.46 21.70
C ASP A 34 -15.88 -2.83 21.14
N GLU A 35 -15.45 -3.28 19.98
CA GLU A 35 -14.17 -2.90 19.42
C GLU A 35 -14.33 -1.82 18.38
N GLN A 36 -13.58 -0.73 18.54
CA GLN A 36 -13.51 0.31 17.52
C GLN A 36 -12.48 -0.07 16.47
N ARG A 37 -12.83 0.09 15.21
CA ARG A 37 -11.93 -0.22 14.11
C ARG A 37 -11.73 0.98 13.24
N LEU A 38 -10.51 1.12 12.76
CA LEU A 38 -10.10 2.15 11.83
C LEU A 38 -9.70 1.48 10.52
N HIS A 39 -10.35 1.89 9.45
CA HIS A 39 -10.13 1.32 8.12
C HIS A 39 -9.37 2.33 7.28
N LEU A 40 -8.17 1.95 6.84
CA LEU A 40 -7.30 2.79 6.04
C LEU A 40 -7.14 2.19 4.65
N TYR A 41 -7.48 2.96 3.64
CA TYR A 41 -7.45 2.49 2.25
C TYR A 41 -6.23 3.07 1.55
N LEU A 42 -5.41 2.19 1.01
CA LEU A 42 -4.11 2.53 0.44
C LEU A 42 -4.03 2.07 -1.00
N ASP A 43 -3.70 2.98 -1.88
CA ASP A 43 -3.45 2.65 -3.29
C ASP A 43 -1.97 2.87 -3.59
N GLU A 44 -1.36 1.93 -4.30
CA GLU A 44 0.02 2.09 -4.74
C GLU A 44 0.14 3.34 -5.62
N LYS A 45 1.18 4.12 -5.40
CA LYS A 45 1.40 5.35 -6.12
C LYS A 45 1.62 5.10 -7.60
N TYR A 46 1.34 6.12 -8.40
CA TYR A 46 1.49 6.09 -9.85
C TYR A 46 2.97 6.24 -10.21
N LEU A 47 3.70 5.15 -10.03
CA LEU A 47 5.13 5.10 -10.32
C LEU A 47 5.39 3.86 -11.17
N LYS A 48 5.86 4.07 -12.38
CA LYS A 48 6.12 2.95 -13.29
C LYS A 48 7.18 2.02 -12.72
N PRO A 49 7.07 0.71 -13.01
CA PRO A 49 8.12 -0.22 -12.62
C PRO A 49 9.44 0.20 -13.24
N GLU A 50 10.51 -0.03 -12.51
CA GLU A 50 11.84 0.35 -12.94
C GLU A 50 12.20 -0.34 -14.25
N GLY A 51 12.81 0.41 -15.17
CA GLY A 51 13.21 -0.13 -16.44
C GLY A 51 12.11 -0.26 -17.48
N THR A 52 10.92 0.29 -17.21
CA THR A 52 9.80 0.20 -18.13
C THR A 52 9.19 1.56 -18.41
N PRO A 53 9.94 2.47 -19.07
CA PRO A 53 9.42 3.82 -19.31
C PRO A 53 8.19 3.86 -20.21
N ASP A 54 7.99 2.83 -21.02
CA ASP A 54 6.85 2.75 -21.94
C ASP A 54 5.64 2.05 -21.34
N ALA A 55 5.72 1.66 -20.08
CA ALA A 55 4.60 1.00 -19.43
C ALA A 55 3.42 1.95 -19.31
N ILE A 56 2.21 1.42 -19.53
CA ILE A 56 0.98 2.17 -19.36
C ILE A 56 0.16 1.56 -18.22
N PRO A 57 -0.62 2.37 -17.52
CA PRO A 57 -1.44 1.86 -16.42
C PRO A 57 -2.48 0.86 -16.93
N ASN A 58 -2.69 -0.18 -16.15
CA ASN A 58 -3.62 -1.27 -16.48
C ASN A 58 -4.43 -1.69 -15.25
N GLY A 59 -4.89 -0.71 -14.46
CA GLY A 59 -5.72 -0.95 -13.30
C GLY A 59 -4.95 -1.41 -12.09
N PHE A 60 -5.64 -2.12 -11.21
CA PHE A 60 -5.11 -2.59 -9.94
C PHE A 60 -5.33 -4.08 -9.81
N TYR A 61 -4.49 -4.71 -9.01
CA TYR A 61 -4.77 -6.06 -8.53
C TYR A 61 -5.90 -5.99 -7.52
N GLU A 62 -6.43 -7.14 -7.16
CA GLU A 62 -7.47 -7.26 -6.16
C GLU A 62 -6.99 -6.69 -4.82
N GLU A 63 -7.91 -6.03 -4.11
CA GLU A 63 -7.60 -5.42 -2.83
C GLU A 63 -7.25 -6.46 -1.78
N SER A 64 -6.19 -6.18 -1.03
CA SER A 64 -5.78 -7.02 0.10
C SER A 64 -6.23 -6.38 1.39
N CYS A 65 -6.70 -7.21 2.32
CA CYS A 65 -7.15 -6.75 3.63
C CYS A 65 -6.18 -7.27 4.68
N ILE A 66 -5.58 -6.36 5.43
CA ILE A 66 -4.49 -6.67 6.36
C ILE A 66 -4.80 -6.09 7.73
N ASN A 67 -4.81 -6.95 8.76
CA ASN A 67 -4.87 -6.45 10.13
C ASN A 67 -3.49 -5.93 10.51
N ASP A 68 -3.45 -4.76 11.10
CA ASP A 68 -2.20 -4.13 11.45
C ASP A 68 -2.20 -3.72 12.92
N PHE A 69 -1.15 -3.04 13.34
CA PHE A 69 -1.01 -2.59 14.71
C PHE A 69 -2.11 -1.60 15.07
N PRO A 70 -2.51 -1.53 16.35
CA PRO A 70 -3.53 -0.58 16.75
C PRO A 70 -3.00 0.86 16.71
N ILE A 71 -3.90 1.77 16.40
CA ILE A 71 -3.62 3.20 16.48
C ILE A 71 -4.50 3.71 17.60
N ARG A 72 -3.88 4.03 18.72
CA ARG A 72 -4.56 4.34 19.97
C ARG A 72 -5.45 3.16 20.37
N GLU A 73 -6.73 3.39 20.56
CA GLU A 73 -7.68 2.34 20.95
C GLU A 73 -8.28 1.62 19.77
N TYR A 74 -8.02 2.12 18.55
CA TYR A 74 -8.61 1.56 17.35
C TYR A 74 -7.79 0.39 16.83
N ARG A 75 -8.45 -0.70 16.56
CA ARG A 75 -7.85 -1.77 15.77
C ARG A 75 -7.78 -1.29 14.33
N THR A 76 -6.63 -1.44 13.72
CA THR A 76 -6.39 -0.92 12.38
C THR A 76 -6.50 -2.01 11.34
N VAL A 77 -7.25 -1.74 10.28
CA VAL A 77 -7.36 -2.63 9.12
C VAL A 77 -6.90 -1.85 7.91
N LEU A 78 -5.93 -2.39 7.19
CA LEU A 78 -5.40 -1.77 5.98
C LEU A 78 -5.99 -2.48 4.77
N TYR A 79 -6.47 -1.69 3.82
CA TYR A 79 -6.95 -2.17 2.53
C TYR A 79 -5.98 -1.65 1.49
N GLU A 80 -5.28 -2.55 0.83
CA GLU A 80 -4.18 -2.17 -0.04
C GLU A 80 -4.43 -2.67 -1.45
N ARG A 81 -4.18 -1.82 -2.45
CA ARG A 81 -4.26 -2.21 -3.85
C ARG A 81 -2.94 -1.92 -4.53
N ARG A 82 -2.40 -2.91 -5.24
CA ARG A 82 -1.20 -2.75 -6.04
C ARG A 82 -1.58 -2.46 -7.47
N ARG A 83 -0.78 -1.62 -8.14
CA ARG A 83 -1.02 -1.27 -9.54
C ARG A 83 -0.55 -2.34 -10.49
N LYS A 84 -1.31 -2.51 -11.56
CA LYS A 84 -0.89 -3.27 -12.72
C LYS A 84 -0.48 -2.31 -13.81
N TRP A 85 0.51 -2.72 -14.58
CA TRP A 85 0.97 -1.99 -15.74
C TRP A 85 1.00 -2.94 -16.91
N LYS A 86 0.99 -2.38 -18.11
CA LYS A 86 1.08 -3.17 -19.34
C LYS A 86 2.31 -2.70 -20.10
N ASN A 87 3.15 -3.64 -20.52
CA ASN A 87 4.31 -3.29 -21.33
C ASN A 87 3.94 -3.16 -22.80
N MET A 88 4.90 -2.85 -23.64
CA MET A 88 4.66 -2.63 -25.06
C MET A 88 4.11 -3.88 -25.78
N LYS A 89 4.41 -5.06 -25.22
CA LYS A 89 3.91 -6.33 -25.78
C LYS A 89 2.52 -6.70 -25.27
N GLY A 90 1.90 -5.82 -24.48
CA GLY A 90 0.59 -6.07 -23.92
C GLY A 90 0.58 -6.99 -22.71
N LYS A 91 1.74 -7.26 -22.15
CA LYS A 91 1.87 -8.14 -21.00
C LYS A 91 1.74 -7.35 -19.70
N SER A 92 1.05 -7.92 -18.72
CA SER A 92 0.91 -7.30 -17.40
C SER A 92 2.23 -7.35 -16.63
N ILE A 93 2.59 -6.23 -16.05
CA ILE A 93 3.79 -6.12 -15.21
C ILE A 93 3.45 -5.31 -13.97
N SER A 94 4.27 -5.42 -12.95
CA SER A 94 4.09 -4.68 -11.71
C SER A 94 5.46 -4.35 -11.11
N LYS A 95 5.44 -3.45 -10.11
CA LYS A 95 6.67 -3.08 -9.40
C LYS A 95 7.26 -4.33 -8.73
N ASP A 96 8.55 -4.47 -8.82
CA ASP A 96 9.26 -5.57 -8.19
C ASP A 96 9.51 -5.27 -6.71
N TRP A 97 8.59 -5.73 -5.86
CA TRP A 97 8.67 -5.49 -4.43
C TRP A 97 9.83 -6.22 -3.77
N HIS A 98 10.33 -7.29 -4.38
CA HIS A 98 11.52 -7.96 -3.89
C HIS A 98 12.75 -7.09 -4.06
N MET A 99 12.82 -6.35 -5.17
CA MET A 99 13.91 -5.40 -5.39
C MET A 99 13.82 -4.24 -4.41
N VAL A 100 12.61 -3.74 -4.16
CA VAL A 100 12.40 -2.68 -3.18
C VAL A 100 12.90 -3.14 -1.81
N ALA A 101 12.57 -4.36 -1.42
CA ALA A 101 12.99 -4.91 -0.14
C ALA A 101 14.52 -4.98 -0.02
N LYS A 102 15.20 -5.34 -1.10
CA LYS A 102 16.64 -5.46 -1.08
C LYS A 102 17.36 -4.13 -0.97
N ARG A 103 16.76 -3.07 -1.50
CA ARG A 103 17.39 -1.75 -1.55
C ARG A 103 17.09 -0.88 -0.35
N THR A 104 16.04 -1.19 0.38
CA THR A 104 15.49 -0.30 1.38
C THR A 104 15.80 -0.78 2.78
N ARG A 105 16.28 0.12 3.62
CA ARG A 105 16.31 -0.10 5.06
C ARG A 105 14.96 0.33 5.58
N TYR A 106 14.22 -0.60 6.14
CA TYR A 106 12.87 -0.26 6.57
C TYR A 106 12.63 -0.67 8.01
N SER A 107 11.63 0.00 8.60
CA SER A 107 11.23 -0.23 9.98
C SER A 107 10.66 -1.64 10.16
N LYS A 108 10.52 -2.05 11.44
CA LYS A 108 9.87 -3.33 11.75
C LYS A 108 8.44 -3.36 11.28
N GLU A 109 7.74 -2.23 11.38
CA GLU A 109 6.35 -2.14 10.94
C GLU A 109 6.23 -2.35 9.43
N PHE A 110 7.13 -1.74 8.67
CA PHE A 110 7.09 -1.92 7.22
C PHE A 110 7.46 -3.35 6.84
N ALA A 111 8.42 -3.95 7.55
CA ALA A 111 8.79 -5.34 7.31
C ALA A 111 7.60 -6.26 7.54
N ALA A 112 6.84 -6.03 8.60
CA ALA A 112 5.65 -6.81 8.89
C ALA A 112 4.58 -6.63 7.82
N PHE A 113 4.36 -5.39 7.39
CA PHE A 113 3.43 -5.09 6.30
C PHE A 113 3.86 -5.81 5.02
N PHE A 114 5.13 -5.70 4.67
CA PHE A 114 5.71 -6.31 3.48
C PHE A 114 5.49 -7.83 3.48
N THR A 115 5.75 -8.45 4.62
CA THR A 115 5.56 -9.89 4.77
C THR A 115 4.11 -10.29 4.52
N LYS A 116 3.16 -9.45 4.94
CA LYS A 116 1.74 -9.75 4.78
C LYS A 116 1.27 -9.61 3.34
N ILE A 117 1.84 -8.69 2.56
CA ILE A 117 1.38 -8.47 1.19
C ILE A 117 2.08 -9.35 0.17
N LEU A 118 3.36 -9.70 0.38
CA LEU A 118 4.12 -10.47 -0.60
C LEU A 118 3.51 -11.82 -0.95
N PRO A 119 3.07 -12.63 0.02
CA PRO A 119 2.51 -13.93 -0.31
C PRO A 119 1.28 -13.89 -1.20
N GLN A 120 0.58 -12.76 -1.22
CA GLN A 120 -0.64 -12.60 -2.01
C GLN A 120 -0.34 -12.38 -3.48
N TYR A 121 0.89 -11.97 -3.78
CA TYR A 121 1.31 -11.63 -5.14
C TYR A 121 2.45 -12.51 -5.63
N SER A 122 2.86 -13.47 -4.84
CA SER A 122 3.90 -14.42 -5.23
C SER A 122 3.32 -15.46 -6.19
N GLU A 123 4.06 -15.72 -7.23
CA GLU A 123 3.68 -16.75 -8.19
C GLU A 123 4.45 -18.02 -7.95
#